data_82240d47ab96f3f63225666ac44a27b9
#
_entry.id   82240d47ab96f3f63225666ac44a27b9
#
_cell.length_a   1.000
_cell.length_b   1.000
_cell.length_c   1.000
_cell.angle_alpha   90.00
_cell.angle_beta   90.00
_cell.angle_gamma   90.00
#
_symmetry.space_group_name_H-M   'P 1'
#
loop_
_entity.id
_entity.type
_entity.pdbx_description
1 polymer ?
#
loop_
_entity_poly.entity_id
_entity_poly.type
_entity_poly.pdbx_seq_one_letter_code
_entity_poly.pdbx_strand_id
1 'polypeptide(L)'
;MLSFLDLCKPKIVLLLTLTALVGMLLTIEFYSNIFSGLGSLLGFAFLAASSAALNQIFDRETDKNMERTKKRPLAKGDITLSQALTFTAVLLFVGSSMLLYFSNLLTLLITTFGFIFYSLVYTIYLKWTTPQNIVIGGLSGALPPLIGWTAVTNEISLLPLILVLIIFLWTPPHFWPLAIDRMEDYKKE
;
A
#
# COMPACT_ATOMS: atom_id res chain seq x y z
N MET A 1 -22.02 -1.28 0.65
CA MET A 1 -20.93 -2.30 0.55
C MET A 1 -19.87 -1.92 -0.49
N LEU A 2 -20.25 -1.54 -1.72
CA LEU A 2 -19.31 -1.12 -2.77
C LEU A 2 -18.42 0.06 -2.33
N SER A 3 -18.97 1.04 -1.61
CA SER A 3 -18.24 2.22 -1.14
C SER A 3 -17.06 1.90 -0.22
N PHE A 4 -17.15 0.86 0.63
CA PHE A 4 -16.02 0.42 1.46
C PHE A 4 -14.94 -0.31 0.66
N LEU A 5 -15.32 -1.05 -0.40
CA LEU A 5 -14.35 -1.64 -1.33
C LEU A 5 -13.60 -0.56 -2.11
N ASP A 6 -14.29 0.48 -2.56
CA ASP A 6 -13.66 1.61 -3.26
C ASP A 6 -12.69 2.38 -2.34
N LEU A 7 -12.97 2.43 -1.03
CA LEU A 7 -12.07 2.99 -0.03
C LEU A 7 -10.73 2.25 0.01
N CYS A 8 -10.75 0.91 -0.16
CA CYS A 8 -9.56 0.06 -0.16
C CYS A 8 -8.70 0.15 -1.43
N LYS A 9 -9.16 0.79 -2.50
CA LYS A 9 -8.48 0.81 -3.82
C LYS A 9 -8.11 -0.62 -4.30
N PRO A 10 -9.08 -1.52 -4.53
CA PRO A 10 -8.83 -2.97 -4.68
C PRO A 10 -7.85 -3.31 -5.81
N LYS A 11 -7.82 -2.57 -6.90
CA LYS A 11 -6.87 -2.79 -8.01
C LYS A 11 -5.41 -2.60 -7.57
N ILE A 12 -5.15 -1.60 -6.74
CA ILE A 12 -3.80 -1.32 -6.22
C ILE A 12 -3.41 -2.37 -5.20
N VAL A 13 -4.30 -2.70 -4.27
CA VAL A 13 -4.06 -3.74 -3.25
C VAL A 13 -3.79 -5.09 -3.91
N LEU A 14 -4.58 -5.45 -4.93
CA LEU A 14 -4.35 -6.69 -5.70
C LEU A 14 -2.95 -6.71 -6.33
N LEU A 15 -2.54 -5.61 -6.98
CA LEU A 15 -1.22 -5.52 -7.60
C LEU A 15 -0.10 -5.68 -6.56
N LEU A 16 -0.19 -4.98 -5.43
CA LEU A 16 0.79 -5.09 -4.34
C LEU A 16 0.84 -6.53 -3.78
N THR A 17 -0.32 -7.17 -3.61
CA THR A 17 -0.42 -8.55 -3.12
C THR A 17 0.18 -9.54 -4.11
N LEU A 18 -0.07 -9.38 -5.43
CA LEU A 18 0.56 -10.19 -6.46
C LEU A 18 2.08 -10.02 -6.47
N THR A 19 2.57 -8.79 -6.26
CA THR A 19 4.02 -8.54 -6.20
C THR A 19 4.64 -9.17 -4.95
N ALA A 20 3.95 -9.17 -3.81
CA ALA A 20 4.37 -9.88 -2.61
C ALA A 20 4.36 -11.41 -2.83
N LEU A 21 3.34 -11.94 -3.52
CA LEU A 21 3.30 -13.36 -3.90
C LEU A 21 4.51 -13.75 -4.76
N VAL A 22 4.93 -12.91 -5.70
CA VAL A 22 6.16 -13.18 -6.48
C VAL A 22 7.37 -13.32 -5.54
N GLY A 23 7.51 -12.45 -4.53
CA GLY A 23 8.56 -12.58 -3.52
C GLY A 23 8.53 -13.92 -2.78
N MET A 24 7.34 -14.44 -2.43
CA MET A 24 7.18 -15.76 -1.81
C MET A 24 7.52 -16.91 -2.76
N LEU A 25 7.05 -16.84 -4.02
CA LEU A 25 7.26 -17.89 -5.03
C LEU A 25 8.73 -18.12 -5.37
N LEU A 26 9.61 -17.15 -5.08
CA LEU A 26 11.05 -17.27 -5.27
C LEU A 26 11.75 -18.04 -4.13
N THR A 27 11.01 -18.52 -3.15
CA THR A 27 11.52 -19.24 -1.98
C THR A 27 11.06 -20.69 -1.97
N ILE A 28 11.86 -21.58 -1.42
CA ILE A 28 11.47 -23.01 -1.23
C ILE A 28 10.52 -23.13 -0.03
N GLU A 29 10.66 -22.28 0.97
CA GLU A 29 9.87 -22.23 2.20
C GLU A 29 8.39 -22.05 1.92
N PHE A 30 8.03 -21.28 0.89
CA PHE A 30 6.62 -21.09 0.49
C PHE A 30 5.96 -22.41 0.12
N TYR A 31 6.64 -23.24 -0.64
CA TYR A 31 6.10 -24.54 -1.08
C TYR A 31 5.98 -25.56 0.05
N SER A 32 6.78 -25.39 1.09
CA SER A 32 6.72 -26.24 2.30
C SER A 32 5.50 -25.92 3.18
N ASN A 33 5.00 -24.66 3.15
CA ASN A 33 3.83 -24.23 3.93
C ASN A 33 3.00 -23.18 3.20
N ILE A 34 2.32 -23.60 2.14
CA ILE A 34 1.48 -22.74 1.30
C ILE A 34 0.37 -22.08 2.11
N PHE A 35 -0.21 -22.78 3.08
CA PHE A 35 -1.30 -22.25 3.90
C PHE A 35 -0.85 -21.03 4.72
N SER A 36 0.31 -21.10 5.35
CA SER A 36 0.90 -19.98 6.07
C SER A 36 1.24 -18.82 5.14
N GLY A 37 1.83 -19.11 3.97
CA GLY A 37 2.11 -18.10 2.95
C GLY A 37 0.86 -17.36 2.48
N LEU A 38 -0.22 -18.07 2.16
CA LEU A 38 -1.49 -17.47 1.73
C LEU A 38 -2.15 -16.67 2.87
N GLY A 39 -2.08 -17.14 4.12
CA GLY A 39 -2.55 -16.40 5.28
C GLY A 39 -1.79 -15.09 5.46
N SER A 40 -0.47 -15.10 5.26
CA SER A 40 0.39 -13.91 5.30
C SER A 40 0.05 -12.91 4.19
N LEU A 41 -0.23 -13.40 2.96
CA LEU A 41 -0.68 -12.55 1.85
C LEU A 41 -1.99 -11.84 2.15
N LEU A 42 -2.95 -12.54 2.75
CA LEU A 42 -4.22 -11.94 3.16
C LEU A 42 -3.99 -10.88 4.25
N GLY A 43 -3.15 -11.16 5.24
CA GLY A 43 -2.77 -10.19 6.27
C GLY A 43 -2.14 -8.93 5.66
N PHE A 44 -1.20 -9.11 4.73
CA PHE A 44 -0.60 -8.00 3.99
C PHE A 44 -1.65 -7.22 3.19
N ALA A 45 -2.57 -7.89 2.49
CA ALA A 45 -3.63 -7.24 1.72
C ALA A 45 -4.53 -6.37 2.61
N PHE A 46 -4.87 -6.83 3.82
CA PHE A 46 -5.65 -6.03 4.78
C PHE A 46 -4.89 -4.79 5.26
N LEU A 47 -3.59 -4.89 5.54
CA LEU A 47 -2.79 -3.71 5.90
C LEU A 47 -2.66 -2.74 4.72
N ALA A 48 -2.44 -3.22 3.51
CA ALA A 48 -2.39 -2.40 2.31
C ALA A 48 -3.74 -1.69 2.05
N ALA A 49 -4.86 -2.39 2.24
CA ALA A 49 -6.20 -1.83 2.16
C ALA A 49 -6.45 -0.76 3.23
N SER A 50 -6.04 -1.02 4.47
CA SER A 50 -6.08 -0.04 5.57
C SER A 50 -5.28 1.21 5.24
N SER A 51 -4.08 1.06 4.69
CA SER A 51 -3.21 2.16 4.27
C SER A 51 -3.86 3.00 3.16
N ALA A 52 -4.49 2.35 2.17
CA ALA A 52 -5.22 3.03 1.11
C ALA A 52 -6.45 3.79 1.61
N ALA A 53 -7.17 3.22 2.58
CA ALA A 53 -8.32 3.87 3.23
C ALA A 53 -7.87 5.08 4.05
N LEU A 54 -6.78 4.97 4.83
CA LEU A 54 -6.23 6.07 5.60
C LEU A 54 -5.76 7.23 4.72
N ASN A 55 -5.15 6.94 3.57
CA ASN A 55 -4.80 7.94 2.58
C ASN A 55 -6.05 8.72 2.11
N GLN A 56 -7.17 8.04 1.80
CA GLN A 56 -8.41 8.74 1.40
C GLN A 56 -9.02 9.56 2.55
N ILE A 57 -8.83 9.15 3.82
CA ILE A 57 -9.28 9.91 4.98
C ILE A 57 -8.53 11.24 5.08
N PHE A 58 -7.21 11.23 4.89
CA PHE A 58 -6.40 12.45 4.90
C PHE A 58 -6.70 13.36 3.70
N ASP A 59 -6.86 12.78 2.52
CA ASP A 59 -7.10 13.54 1.29
C ASP A 59 -8.56 14.00 1.11
N ARG A 60 -9.50 13.67 2.02
CA ARG A 60 -10.95 13.86 1.83
C ARG A 60 -11.38 15.27 1.42
N GLU A 61 -10.73 16.30 1.95
CA GLU A 61 -11.08 17.70 1.61
C GLU A 61 -10.52 18.10 0.25
N THR A 62 -9.29 17.72 -0.06
CA THR A 62 -8.66 17.97 -1.36
C THR A 62 -9.39 17.21 -2.46
N ASP A 63 -9.81 15.96 -2.18
CA ASP A 63 -10.53 15.11 -3.13
C ASP A 63 -11.86 15.70 -3.62
N LYS A 64 -12.51 16.56 -2.82
CA LYS A 64 -13.74 17.24 -3.22
C LYS A 64 -13.54 18.24 -4.36
N ASN A 65 -12.34 18.81 -4.45
CA ASN A 65 -12.00 19.86 -5.41
C ASN A 65 -11.48 19.32 -6.75
N MET A 66 -11.11 18.03 -6.81
CA MET A 66 -10.52 17.42 -8.00
C MET A 66 -11.55 16.60 -8.80
N GLU A 67 -11.64 16.82 -10.10
CA GLU A 67 -12.56 16.10 -11.00
C GLU A 67 -12.38 14.57 -10.93
N ARG A 68 -11.12 14.10 -10.80
CA ARG A 68 -10.79 12.69 -10.75
C ARG A 68 -11.20 12.00 -9.45
N THR A 69 -11.15 12.73 -8.32
CA THR A 69 -11.28 12.16 -6.97
C THR A 69 -12.56 12.57 -6.25
N LYS A 70 -13.31 13.56 -6.73
CA LYS A 70 -14.61 14.00 -6.16
C LYS A 70 -15.65 12.88 -6.08
N LYS A 71 -15.46 11.80 -6.86
CA LYS A 71 -16.33 10.60 -6.85
C LYS A 71 -15.96 9.58 -5.76
N ARG A 72 -14.87 9.81 -5.00
CA ARG A 72 -14.47 8.93 -3.91
C ARG A 72 -15.51 8.91 -2.79
N PRO A 73 -15.72 7.77 -2.12
CA PRO A 73 -16.81 7.60 -1.14
C PRO A 73 -16.84 8.67 -0.03
N LEU A 74 -15.67 9.06 0.50
CA LEU A 74 -15.57 10.09 1.53
C LEU A 74 -15.80 11.51 0.99
N ALA A 75 -15.27 11.82 -0.18
CA ALA A 75 -15.45 13.12 -0.82
C ALA A 75 -16.91 13.36 -1.20
N LYS A 76 -17.59 12.29 -1.65
CA LYS A 76 -19.01 12.30 -2.04
C LYS A 76 -19.97 12.27 -0.84
N GLY A 77 -19.50 11.84 0.34
CA GLY A 77 -20.32 11.70 1.54
C GLY A 77 -21.07 10.38 1.65
N ASP A 78 -20.75 9.37 0.82
CA ASP A 78 -21.37 8.02 0.88
C ASP A 78 -20.96 7.26 2.17
N ILE A 79 -19.85 7.65 2.79
CA ILE A 79 -19.30 7.08 4.04
C ILE A 79 -18.95 8.24 4.96
N THR A 80 -19.32 8.14 6.23
CA THR A 80 -18.92 9.12 7.26
C THR A 80 -17.46 8.91 7.67
N LEU A 81 -16.82 9.96 8.18
CA LEU A 81 -15.45 9.88 8.70
C LEU A 81 -15.30 8.82 9.79
N SER A 82 -16.27 8.74 10.72
CA SER A 82 -16.26 7.74 11.80
C SER A 82 -16.30 6.31 11.25
N GLN A 83 -17.18 6.05 10.27
CA GLN A 83 -17.26 4.73 9.61
C GLN A 83 -15.95 4.36 8.91
N ALA A 84 -15.34 5.32 8.20
CA ALA A 84 -14.07 5.11 7.52
C ALA A 84 -12.93 4.82 8.51
N LEU A 85 -12.84 5.58 9.61
CA LEU A 85 -11.84 5.36 10.66
C LEU A 85 -11.99 4.01 11.33
N THR A 86 -13.22 3.63 11.71
CA THR A 86 -13.50 2.33 12.31
C THR A 86 -13.13 1.19 11.36
N PHE A 87 -13.53 1.30 10.10
CA PHE A 87 -13.20 0.30 9.08
C PHE A 87 -11.69 0.16 8.87
N THR A 88 -10.97 1.28 8.77
CA THR A 88 -9.51 1.31 8.65
C THR A 88 -8.83 0.66 9.86
N ALA A 89 -9.29 0.96 11.08
CA ALA A 89 -8.76 0.37 12.30
C ALA A 89 -9.00 -1.15 12.37
N VAL A 90 -10.18 -1.62 11.96
CA VAL A 90 -10.48 -3.06 11.89
C VAL A 90 -9.56 -3.76 10.89
N LEU A 91 -9.37 -3.20 9.68
CA LEU A 91 -8.46 -3.76 8.68
C LEU A 91 -7.00 -3.82 9.20
N LEU A 92 -6.55 -2.75 9.87
CA LEU A 92 -5.23 -2.70 10.48
C LEU A 92 -5.05 -3.78 11.54
N PHE A 93 -6.01 -3.91 12.45
CA PHE A 93 -5.98 -4.90 13.52
C PHE A 93 -6.00 -6.33 12.98
N VAL A 94 -6.95 -6.64 12.09
CA VAL A 94 -7.07 -7.99 11.49
C VAL A 94 -5.81 -8.33 10.69
N GLY A 95 -5.35 -7.43 9.83
CA GLY A 95 -4.15 -7.67 9.02
C GLY A 95 -2.89 -7.88 9.87
N SER A 96 -2.69 -7.07 10.92
CA SER A 96 -1.55 -7.23 11.85
C SER A 96 -1.62 -8.56 12.61
N SER A 97 -2.81 -8.94 13.10
CA SER A 97 -3.02 -10.22 13.78
C SER A 97 -2.76 -11.40 12.85
N MET A 98 -3.19 -11.32 11.59
CA MET A 98 -2.91 -12.36 10.59
C MET A 98 -1.41 -12.48 10.29
N LEU A 99 -0.69 -11.36 10.13
CA LEU A 99 0.76 -11.41 9.92
C LEU A 99 1.49 -11.99 11.12
N LEU A 100 1.07 -11.69 12.36
CA LEU A 100 1.66 -12.29 13.54
C LEU A 100 1.39 -13.80 13.64
N TYR A 101 0.22 -14.24 13.20
CA TYR A 101 -0.19 -15.65 13.30
C TYR A 101 0.39 -16.51 12.17
N PHE A 102 0.35 -16.03 10.94
CA PHE A 102 0.75 -16.79 9.74
C PHE A 102 2.17 -16.52 9.27
N SER A 103 2.82 -15.48 9.78
CA SER A 103 4.16 -15.06 9.37
C SER A 103 5.08 -14.89 10.60
N ASN A 104 5.69 -13.71 10.70
CA ASN A 104 6.68 -13.41 11.74
C ASN A 104 6.73 -11.90 12.03
N LEU A 105 7.43 -11.55 13.12
CA LEU A 105 7.57 -10.16 13.55
C LEU A 105 8.32 -9.29 12.55
N LEU A 106 9.33 -9.82 11.86
CA LEU A 106 10.10 -9.08 10.86
C LEU A 106 9.20 -8.59 9.73
N THR A 107 8.35 -9.47 9.20
CA THR A 107 7.39 -9.12 8.15
C THR A 107 6.38 -8.08 8.62
N LEU A 108 5.86 -8.21 9.85
CA LEU A 108 4.97 -7.21 10.42
C LEU A 108 5.67 -5.85 10.52
N LEU A 109 6.92 -5.79 10.98
CA LEU A 109 7.68 -4.54 11.09
C LEU A 109 7.91 -3.88 9.73
N ILE A 110 8.31 -4.64 8.70
CA ILE A 110 8.52 -4.11 7.34
C ILE A 110 7.19 -3.63 6.75
N THR A 111 6.11 -4.39 6.94
CA THR A 111 4.77 -3.99 6.46
C THR A 111 4.27 -2.75 7.18
N THR A 112 4.46 -2.65 8.49
CA THR A 112 4.09 -1.48 9.29
C THR A 112 4.92 -0.26 8.90
N PHE A 113 6.21 -0.44 8.61
CA PHE A 113 7.05 0.63 8.06
C PHE A 113 6.46 1.15 6.73
N GLY A 114 6.12 0.27 5.79
CA GLY A 114 5.48 0.65 4.53
C GLY A 114 4.14 1.36 4.73
N PHE A 115 3.32 0.89 5.68
CA PHE A 115 2.05 1.51 6.07
C PHE A 115 2.26 2.94 6.59
N ILE A 116 3.14 3.14 7.56
CA ILE A 116 3.44 4.45 8.14
C ILE A 116 4.04 5.37 7.08
N PHE A 117 4.99 4.87 6.30
CA PHE A 117 5.66 5.64 5.29
C PHE A 117 4.67 6.17 4.22
N TYR A 118 3.78 5.32 3.72
CA TYR A 118 2.77 5.73 2.75
C TYR A 118 1.69 6.62 3.37
N SER A 119 1.11 6.21 4.50
CA SER A 119 -0.06 6.87 5.06
C SER A 119 0.27 8.21 5.73
N LEU A 120 1.42 8.31 6.41
CA LEU A 120 1.81 9.50 7.15
C LEU A 120 2.88 10.30 6.40
N VAL A 121 4.05 9.68 6.12
CA VAL A 121 5.18 10.41 5.55
C VAL A 121 4.85 10.91 4.14
N TYR A 122 4.38 10.03 3.26
CA TYR A 122 4.02 10.42 1.90
C TYR A 122 2.77 11.31 1.86
N THR A 123 1.66 10.89 2.47
CA THR A 123 0.36 11.57 2.30
C THR A 123 0.31 12.92 3.02
N ILE A 124 0.87 13.01 4.24
CA ILE A 124 0.78 14.23 5.04
C ILE A 124 1.94 15.19 4.75
N TYR A 125 3.15 14.65 4.56
CA TYR A 125 4.34 15.50 4.47
C TYR A 125 4.88 15.64 3.05
N LEU A 126 5.30 14.53 2.39
CA LEU A 126 5.99 14.60 1.10
C LEU A 126 5.13 15.19 -0.02
N LYS A 127 3.85 14.86 -0.03
CA LYS A 127 2.91 15.32 -1.06
C LYS A 127 2.87 16.85 -1.17
N TRP A 128 3.07 17.55 -0.06
CA TRP A 128 2.95 19.01 0.03
C TRP A 128 4.28 19.77 0.13
N THR A 129 5.39 19.07 0.36
CA THR A 129 6.70 19.72 0.65
C THR A 129 7.70 19.60 -0.47
N THR A 130 7.56 18.62 -1.37
CA THR A 130 8.60 18.38 -2.39
C THR A 130 8.04 17.83 -3.70
N PRO A 131 8.54 18.29 -4.85
CA PRO A 131 8.22 17.70 -6.15
C PRO A 131 8.75 16.27 -6.31
N GLN A 132 9.69 15.84 -5.43
CA GLN A 132 10.24 14.48 -5.39
C GLN A 132 9.31 13.49 -4.63
N ASN A 133 8.11 13.91 -4.24
CA ASN A 133 7.18 13.11 -3.46
C ASN A 133 6.90 11.72 -4.07
N ILE A 134 6.74 11.66 -5.40
CA ILE A 134 6.47 10.40 -6.13
C ILE A 134 7.69 9.48 -6.06
N VAL A 135 8.90 10.04 -6.24
CA VAL A 135 10.15 9.26 -6.20
C VAL A 135 10.35 8.66 -4.81
N ILE A 136 10.31 9.51 -3.78
CA ILE A 136 10.52 9.06 -2.39
C ILE A 136 9.35 8.15 -1.94
N GLY A 137 8.10 8.54 -2.25
CA GLY A 137 6.91 7.77 -1.93
C GLY A 137 6.86 6.39 -2.59
N GLY A 138 7.51 6.23 -3.74
CA GLY A 138 7.66 4.98 -4.47
C GLY A 138 8.30 3.86 -3.65
N LEU A 139 9.05 4.20 -2.59
CA LEU A 139 9.66 3.22 -1.69
C LEU A 139 8.60 2.28 -1.08
N SER A 140 7.47 2.81 -0.60
CA SER A 140 6.41 1.97 -0.01
C SER A 140 5.81 0.98 -1.01
N GLY A 141 5.66 1.40 -2.28
CA GLY A 141 5.19 0.56 -3.37
C GLY A 141 6.22 -0.47 -3.85
N ALA A 142 7.48 -0.29 -3.51
CA ALA A 142 8.57 -1.20 -3.86
C ALA A 142 8.77 -2.32 -2.82
N LEU A 143 8.27 -2.20 -1.59
CA LEU A 143 8.47 -3.16 -0.50
C LEU A 143 7.80 -4.54 -0.68
N PRO A 144 6.69 -4.71 -1.42
CA PRO A 144 5.95 -5.98 -1.44
C PRO A 144 6.80 -7.24 -1.72
N PRO A 145 7.77 -7.28 -2.64
CA PRO A 145 8.59 -8.48 -2.84
C PRO A 145 9.39 -8.87 -1.58
N LEU A 146 9.91 -7.87 -0.86
CA LEU A 146 10.61 -8.09 0.40
C LEU A 146 9.65 -8.59 1.50
N ILE A 147 8.44 -8.01 1.57
CA ILE A 147 7.41 -8.46 2.50
C ILE A 147 7.02 -9.91 2.23
N GLY A 148 6.83 -10.28 0.95
CA GLY A 148 6.53 -11.65 0.57
C GLY A 148 7.65 -12.62 0.93
N TRP A 149 8.89 -12.27 0.62
CA TRP A 149 10.07 -13.06 0.97
C TRP A 149 10.19 -13.29 2.46
N THR A 150 10.21 -12.20 3.26
CA THR A 150 10.37 -12.30 4.72
C THR A 150 9.21 -13.03 5.38
N ALA A 151 8.01 -13.02 4.80
CA ALA A 151 6.84 -13.69 5.35
C ALA A 151 7.04 -15.21 5.50
N VAL A 152 7.83 -15.82 4.66
CA VAL A 152 8.05 -17.26 4.63
C VAL A 152 9.45 -17.67 5.10
N THR A 153 10.47 -16.80 4.90
CA THR A 153 11.86 -17.10 5.27
C THR A 153 12.27 -16.53 6.63
N ASN A 154 11.57 -15.50 7.12
CA ASN A 154 11.98 -14.71 8.30
C ASN A 154 13.38 -14.08 8.18
N GLU A 155 13.84 -13.82 6.94
CA GLU A 155 15.18 -13.29 6.67
C GLU A 155 15.13 -12.19 5.62
N ILE A 156 16.07 -11.24 5.69
CA ILE A 156 16.35 -10.28 4.63
C ILE A 156 17.55 -10.79 3.83
N SER A 157 17.36 -11.06 2.55
CA SER A 157 18.44 -11.48 1.66
C SER A 157 18.66 -10.50 0.51
N LEU A 158 19.73 -10.69 -0.24
CA LEU A 158 20.10 -9.78 -1.34
C LEU A 158 19.06 -9.79 -2.47
N LEU A 159 18.49 -10.96 -2.80
CA LEU A 159 17.54 -11.09 -3.91
C LEU A 159 16.29 -10.21 -3.76
N PRO A 160 15.51 -10.28 -2.65
CA PRO A 160 14.35 -9.40 -2.48
C PRO A 160 14.75 -7.90 -2.41
N LEU A 161 15.93 -7.56 -1.90
CA LEU A 161 16.42 -6.18 -1.90
C LEU A 161 16.69 -5.67 -3.32
N ILE A 162 17.23 -6.51 -4.20
CA ILE A 162 17.39 -6.18 -5.62
C ILE A 162 16.02 -5.96 -6.28
N LEU A 163 15.02 -6.78 -5.99
CA LEU A 163 13.66 -6.59 -6.51
C LEU A 163 13.04 -5.28 -6.03
N VAL A 164 13.21 -4.94 -4.75
CA VAL A 164 12.81 -3.63 -4.20
C VAL A 164 13.50 -2.50 -4.95
N LEU A 165 14.80 -2.60 -5.17
CA LEU A 165 15.59 -1.58 -5.87
C LEU A 165 15.12 -1.40 -7.32
N ILE A 166 14.86 -2.49 -8.05
CA ILE A 166 14.36 -2.45 -9.43
C ILE A 166 13.00 -1.72 -9.47
N ILE A 167 12.04 -2.08 -8.60
CA ILE A 167 10.72 -1.45 -8.58
C ILE A 167 10.84 0.02 -8.15
N PHE A 168 11.69 0.32 -7.19
CA PHE A 168 11.92 1.69 -6.73
C PHE A 168 12.50 2.56 -7.84
N LEU A 169 13.52 2.10 -8.56
CA LEU A 169 14.15 2.82 -9.68
C LEU A 169 13.24 2.90 -10.91
N TRP A 170 12.32 1.95 -11.08
CA TRP A 170 11.30 1.98 -12.13
C TRP A 170 10.22 3.06 -11.88
N THR A 171 9.96 3.39 -10.62
CA THR A 171 8.86 4.30 -10.24
C THR A 171 8.95 5.68 -10.92
N PRO A 172 10.09 6.42 -10.91
CA PRO A 172 10.17 7.71 -11.57
C PRO A 172 9.90 7.67 -13.08
N PRO A 173 10.58 6.84 -13.88
CA PRO A 173 10.33 6.81 -15.32
C PRO A 173 8.92 6.34 -15.70
N HIS A 174 8.24 5.60 -14.82
CA HIS A 174 6.86 5.19 -15.02
C HIS A 174 5.86 6.32 -14.73
N PHE A 175 6.07 7.08 -13.65
CA PHE A 175 5.12 8.11 -13.23
C PHE A 175 5.31 9.47 -13.90
N TRP A 176 6.54 9.87 -14.28
CA TRP A 176 6.78 11.17 -14.88
C TRP A 176 6.03 11.40 -16.22
N PRO A 177 5.95 10.44 -17.14
CA PRO A 177 5.13 10.59 -18.35
C PRO A 177 3.66 10.83 -18.02
N LEU A 178 3.10 10.11 -17.03
CA LEU A 178 1.73 10.29 -16.57
C LEU A 178 1.49 11.66 -15.93
N ALA A 179 2.49 12.18 -15.20
CA ALA A 179 2.41 13.50 -14.58
C ALA A 179 2.46 14.62 -15.64
N ILE A 180 3.26 14.44 -16.70
CA ILE A 180 3.34 15.38 -17.83
C ILE A 180 2.01 15.43 -18.58
N ASP A 181 1.44 14.26 -18.88
CA ASP A 181 0.13 14.14 -19.57
C ASP A 181 -1.01 14.81 -18.77
N ARG A 182 -0.90 14.88 -17.45
CA ARG A 182 -1.91 15.45 -16.54
C ARG A 182 -1.52 16.78 -15.91
N MET A 183 -0.55 17.47 -16.48
CA MET A 183 0.00 18.72 -15.93
C MET A 183 -1.06 19.80 -15.72
N GLU A 184 -2.10 19.85 -16.58
CA GLU A 184 -3.23 20.79 -16.47
C GLU A 184 -4.11 20.55 -15.22
N ASP A 185 -4.27 19.28 -14.81
CA ASP A 185 -5.02 18.94 -13.61
C ASP A 185 -4.24 19.29 -12.34
N TYR A 186 -2.91 19.12 -12.36
CA TYR A 186 -2.03 19.46 -11.23
C TYR A 186 -1.83 20.98 -11.04
N LYS A 187 -1.99 21.80 -12.08
CA LYS A 187 -1.92 23.27 -11.97
C LYS A 187 -3.11 23.89 -11.24
N LYS A 188 -4.19 23.13 -11.08
CA LYS A 188 -5.43 23.57 -10.41
C LYS A 188 -5.44 23.28 -8.90
N GLU A 189 -4.43 22.60 -8.38
CA GLU A 189 -4.17 22.34 -6.95
C GLU A 189 -3.30 23.46 -6.34
#